data_efee4bcf715ebc736e7945add5d324e5
#
_entry.id   efee4bcf715ebc736e7945add5d324e5
#
_cell.length_a   1.000
_cell.length_b   1.000
_cell.length_c   1.000
_cell.angle_alpha   90.00
_cell.angle_beta   90.00
_cell.angle_gamma   90.00
#
_symmetry.space_group_name_H-M   'P 1'
#
loop_
_entity.id
_entity.type
_entity.pdbx_description
1 polymer ?
#
loop_
_entity_poly.entity_id
_entity_poly.type
_entity_poly.pdbx_seq_one_letter_code
_entity_poly.pdbx_strand_id
1 'polypeptide(L)'
;MMTLILSGCQNSSQEETKQHSETKHAETKHIQLSEQDKDELKQKLLKIADEYGQDQHKAVTNRYFSRNEQMEGDGYAISDDGEIQITDHDKPGRKHFNIHNVVGLTIYQGKHNQGGYDERARDLNNIQGYSNVAKMDKPITKYLFADNGKVYEYQFKPNSEPSLSTGFATKDYNGKDPNLKPNEKFTVSKDKILNKKWKMLLSEYK
;
A
#
# COMPACT_ATOMS: atom_id res chain seq x y z
N MET A 1 -2.52 -45.35 -74.57
CA MET A 1 -1.61 -45.37 -73.40
C MET A 1 -1.81 -44.09 -72.62
N MET A 2 -2.43 -44.20 -71.53
CA MET A 2 -2.98 -43.06 -70.74
C MET A 2 -2.21 -42.98 -69.43
N THR A 3 -1.40 -41.94 -69.30
CA THR A 3 -0.56 -41.72 -68.09
C THR A 3 -1.25 -40.75 -67.17
N LEU A 4 -1.71 -41.22 -66.03
CA LEU A 4 -2.27 -40.44 -64.93
C LEU A 4 -1.14 -39.81 -64.12
N ILE A 5 -1.17 -38.49 -63.99
CA ILE A 5 -0.31 -37.71 -63.07
C ILE A 5 -1.15 -37.36 -61.84
N LEU A 6 -0.77 -37.91 -60.70
CA LEU A 6 -1.32 -37.58 -59.39
C LEU A 6 -0.57 -36.32 -58.81
N SER A 7 -1.29 -35.24 -58.71
CA SER A 7 -0.81 -34.04 -57.95
C SER A 7 -1.05 -34.22 -56.49
N GLY A 8 0.01 -34.32 -55.72
CA GLY A 8 -0.05 -34.28 -54.26
C GLY A 8 -0.10 -32.83 -53.76
N CYS A 9 -1.16 -32.49 -53.05
CA CYS A 9 -1.23 -31.25 -52.30
C CYS A 9 -0.38 -31.37 -51.04
N GLN A 10 0.66 -30.58 -50.98
CA GLN A 10 1.49 -30.43 -49.79
C GLN A 10 0.89 -29.30 -48.92
N ASN A 11 0.34 -29.66 -47.78
CA ASN A 11 -0.22 -28.78 -46.78
C ASN A 11 0.94 -28.28 -45.89
N SER A 12 1.40 -27.07 -46.11
CA SER A 12 2.42 -26.43 -45.26
C SER A 12 1.75 -25.84 -44.03
N SER A 13 1.86 -26.55 -42.91
CA SER A 13 1.52 -26.03 -41.58
C SER A 13 2.55 -24.98 -41.21
N GLN A 14 2.15 -23.71 -41.15
CA GLN A 14 2.91 -22.66 -40.48
C GLN A 14 2.77 -22.85 -38.99
N GLU A 15 3.82 -23.24 -38.31
CA GLU A 15 3.98 -23.15 -36.86
C GLU A 15 4.20 -21.68 -36.52
N GLU A 16 3.15 -21.03 -35.98
CA GLU A 16 3.29 -19.76 -35.27
C GLU A 16 4.05 -20.00 -33.97
N THR A 17 5.30 -19.65 -33.96
CA THR A 17 6.12 -19.58 -32.75
C THR A 17 5.60 -18.42 -31.90
N LYS A 18 4.72 -18.70 -30.94
CA LYS A 18 4.38 -17.76 -29.84
C LYS A 18 5.62 -17.57 -28.97
N GLN A 19 6.32 -16.48 -29.23
CA GLN A 19 7.30 -15.96 -28.30
C GLN A 19 6.58 -15.57 -26.99
N HIS A 20 6.65 -16.46 -26.00
CA HIS A 20 6.33 -16.12 -24.62
C HIS A 20 7.43 -15.17 -24.13
N SER A 21 7.14 -13.89 -24.09
CA SER A 21 7.97 -12.94 -23.35
C SER A 21 7.78 -13.23 -21.86
N GLU A 22 8.64 -14.04 -21.29
CA GLU A 22 8.80 -14.14 -19.85
C GLU A 22 9.28 -12.79 -19.33
N THR A 23 8.34 -12.00 -18.85
CA THR A 23 8.65 -10.85 -18.02
C THR A 23 9.22 -11.41 -16.71
N LYS A 24 10.56 -11.42 -16.59
CA LYS A 24 11.23 -11.69 -15.32
C LYS A 24 10.76 -10.64 -14.32
N HIS A 25 9.72 -10.97 -13.55
CA HIS A 25 9.46 -10.28 -12.28
C HIS A 25 10.68 -10.52 -11.40
N ALA A 26 11.45 -9.48 -11.15
CA ALA A 26 12.49 -9.53 -10.15
C ALA A 26 11.80 -9.92 -8.83
N GLU A 27 12.16 -11.07 -8.28
CA GLU A 27 11.68 -11.52 -6.97
C GLU A 27 12.05 -10.44 -5.96
N THR A 28 11.06 -9.71 -5.51
CA THR A 28 11.22 -8.72 -4.45
C THR A 28 11.39 -9.53 -3.16
N LYS A 29 12.61 -9.60 -2.62
CA LYS A 29 12.90 -10.28 -1.36
C LYS A 29 12.08 -9.61 -0.27
N HIS A 30 11.07 -10.29 0.23
CA HIS A 30 10.34 -9.88 1.43
C HIS A 30 11.19 -10.17 2.66
N ILE A 31 11.29 -9.20 3.54
CA ILE A 31 11.97 -9.36 4.82
C ILE A 31 10.97 -9.97 5.80
N GLN A 32 11.33 -11.10 6.40
CA GLN A 32 10.53 -11.67 7.48
C GLN A 32 10.84 -10.91 8.77
N LEU A 33 9.85 -10.16 9.24
CA LEU A 33 9.92 -9.36 10.46
C LEU A 33 9.11 -10.04 11.56
N SER A 34 9.72 -10.18 12.75
CA SER A 34 8.97 -10.52 13.96
C SER A 34 8.07 -9.36 14.39
N GLU A 35 7.13 -9.60 15.30
CA GLU A 35 6.30 -8.50 15.84
C GLU A 35 7.16 -7.46 16.60
N GLN A 36 8.20 -7.92 17.30
CA GLN A 36 9.16 -7.03 17.96
C GLN A 36 9.89 -6.14 16.93
N ASP A 37 10.36 -6.71 15.80
CA ASP A 37 11.01 -5.93 14.74
C ASP A 37 10.08 -4.87 14.16
N LYS A 38 8.79 -5.21 13.98
CA LYS A 38 7.79 -4.27 13.48
C LYS A 38 7.56 -3.12 14.46
N ASP A 39 7.50 -3.40 15.75
CA ASP A 39 7.34 -2.37 16.79
C ASP A 39 8.57 -1.45 16.86
N GLU A 40 9.78 -1.99 16.79
CA GLU A 40 11.01 -1.21 16.72
C GLU A 40 11.06 -0.34 15.46
N LEU A 41 10.74 -0.91 14.29
CA LEU A 41 10.66 -0.18 13.02
C LEU A 41 9.66 0.95 13.07
N LYS A 42 8.49 0.70 13.69
CA LYS A 42 7.46 1.72 13.89
C LYS A 42 7.97 2.89 14.72
N GLN A 43 8.66 2.61 15.85
CA GLN A 43 9.21 3.66 16.71
C GLN A 43 10.30 4.48 15.98
N LYS A 44 11.23 3.79 15.31
CA LYS A 44 12.29 4.45 14.53
C LYS A 44 11.71 5.30 13.40
N LEU A 45 10.70 4.77 12.67
CA LEU A 45 10.08 5.49 11.57
C LEU A 45 9.28 6.72 12.06
N LEU A 46 8.58 6.60 13.20
CA LEU A 46 7.84 7.74 13.78
C LEU A 46 8.77 8.89 14.13
N LYS A 47 9.95 8.61 14.67
CA LYS A 47 10.97 9.64 14.93
C LYS A 47 11.45 10.31 13.65
N ILE A 48 11.74 9.52 12.61
CA ILE A 48 12.14 10.05 11.30
C ILE A 48 11.02 10.90 10.69
N ALA A 49 9.78 10.44 10.81
CA ALA A 49 8.62 11.15 10.28
C ALA A 49 8.33 12.45 11.04
N ASP A 50 8.59 12.47 12.35
CA ASP A 50 8.52 13.71 13.16
C ASP A 50 9.54 14.75 12.65
N GLU A 51 10.82 14.36 12.51
CA GLU A 51 11.86 15.23 11.95
C GLU A 51 11.50 15.72 10.54
N TYR A 52 11.05 14.79 9.67
CA TYR A 52 10.60 15.09 8.31
C TYR A 52 9.43 16.11 8.32
N GLY A 53 8.45 15.90 9.20
CA GLY A 53 7.32 16.81 9.35
C GLY A 53 7.73 18.19 9.81
N GLN A 54 8.67 18.30 10.75
CA GLN A 54 9.24 19.57 11.19
C GLN A 54 9.93 20.31 10.03
N ASP A 55 10.80 19.63 9.28
CA ASP A 55 11.53 20.19 8.13
C ASP A 55 10.58 20.66 7.01
N GLN A 56 9.48 19.94 6.78
CA GLN A 56 8.52 20.23 5.71
C GLN A 56 7.36 21.15 6.20
N HIS A 57 7.35 21.56 7.46
CA HIS A 57 6.24 22.29 8.08
C HIS A 57 4.89 21.59 7.90
N LYS A 58 4.88 20.26 8.05
CA LYS A 58 3.70 19.39 7.95
C LYS A 58 3.50 18.58 9.22
N ALA A 59 2.26 18.40 9.59
CA ALA A 59 1.87 17.52 10.66
C ALA A 59 1.93 16.05 10.19
N VAL A 60 2.34 15.16 11.09
CA VAL A 60 2.46 13.71 10.85
C VAL A 60 1.69 12.98 11.94
N THR A 61 0.98 11.91 11.56
CA THR A 61 0.32 11.01 12.52
C THR A 61 0.41 9.57 12.05
N ASN A 62 0.42 8.63 12.98
CA ASN A 62 0.26 7.21 12.72
C ASN A 62 -1.21 6.76 12.69
N ARG A 63 -2.16 7.70 12.84
CA ARG A 63 -3.59 7.46 12.67
C ARG A 63 -3.92 7.49 11.16
N TYR A 64 -3.69 6.40 10.46
CA TYR A 64 -3.88 6.28 9.01
C TYR A 64 -5.00 5.34 8.63
N PHE A 65 -5.31 4.38 9.51
CA PHE A 65 -6.34 3.37 9.33
C PHE A 65 -7.12 3.15 10.64
N SER A 66 -8.42 2.96 10.51
CA SER A 66 -9.27 2.45 11.58
C SER A 66 -10.33 1.54 10.97
N ARG A 67 -10.45 0.37 11.53
CA ARG A 67 -11.43 -0.63 11.15
C ARG A 67 -12.71 -0.44 11.96
N ASN A 68 -13.86 -0.78 11.36
CA ASN A 68 -15.05 -1.03 12.15
C ASN A 68 -14.88 -2.36 12.92
N GLU A 69 -15.08 -2.35 14.23
CA GLU A 69 -14.92 -3.53 15.09
C GLU A 69 -15.80 -4.72 14.67
N GLN A 70 -16.91 -4.46 14.00
CA GLN A 70 -17.81 -5.51 13.47
C GLN A 70 -17.27 -6.23 12.22
N MET A 71 -16.19 -5.71 11.60
CA MET A 71 -15.60 -6.34 10.43
C MET A 71 -14.47 -7.28 10.85
N GLU A 72 -14.64 -8.58 10.61
CA GLU A 72 -13.73 -9.61 11.09
C GLU A 72 -12.51 -9.85 10.21
N GLY A 73 -12.55 -9.47 8.93
CA GLY A 73 -11.51 -9.77 7.96
C GLY A 73 -10.27 -8.88 8.04
N ASP A 74 -9.23 -9.28 7.32
CA ASP A 74 -7.99 -8.51 7.18
C ASP A 74 -8.25 -7.18 6.49
N GLY A 75 -7.75 -6.10 7.06
CA GLY A 75 -7.73 -4.79 6.41
C GLY A 75 -6.72 -4.78 5.27
N TYR A 76 -7.07 -4.19 4.12
CA TYR A 76 -6.17 -4.11 2.98
C TYR A 76 -6.33 -2.85 2.14
N ALA A 77 -5.30 -2.56 1.36
CA ALA A 77 -5.27 -1.52 0.33
C ALA A 77 -4.97 -2.16 -1.04
N ILE A 78 -5.27 -1.44 -2.12
CA ILE A 78 -4.87 -1.82 -3.48
C ILE A 78 -3.71 -0.92 -3.92
N SER A 79 -2.68 -1.50 -4.55
CA SER A 79 -1.57 -0.76 -5.16
C SER A 79 -1.31 -1.19 -6.59
N ASP A 80 -0.34 -0.52 -7.25
CA ASP A 80 0.14 -0.93 -8.58
C ASP A 80 0.83 -2.30 -8.56
N ASP A 81 1.40 -2.68 -7.42
CA ASP A 81 2.10 -3.97 -7.23
C ASP A 81 1.18 -5.07 -6.69
N GLY A 82 -0.10 -4.78 -6.44
CA GLY A 82 -1.08 -5.71 -5.91
C GLY A 82 -1.70 -5.26 -4.58
N GLU A 83 -2.30 -6.19 -3.87
CA GLU A 83 -2.93 -5.94 -2.58
C GLU A 83 -1.88 -5.87 -1.47
N ILE A 84 -2.08 -4.91 -0.55
CA ILE A 84 -1.23 -4.69 0.62
C ILE A 84 -2.06 -5.01 1.86
N GLN A 85 -1.67 -6.02 2.64
CA GLN A 85 -2.29 -6.30 3.94
C GLN A 85 -1.95 -5.17 4.93
N ILE A 86 -2.97 -4.63 5.59
CA ILE A 86 -2.84 -3.53 6.57
C ILE A 86 -2.96 -4.06 7.99
N THR A 87 -3.91 -4.98 8.22
CA THR A 87 -4.09 -5.68 9.51
C THR A 87 -4.27 -7.15 9.25
N ASP A 88 -3.75 -7.98 10.17
CA ASP A 88 -3.86 -9.43 10.10
C ASP A 88 -4.82 -9.92 11.19
N HIS A 89 -5.89 -10.56 10.76
CA HIS A 89 -6.91 -11.19 11.59
C HIS A 89 -7.11 -12.66 11.21
N ASP A 90 -6.16 -13.24 10.44
CA ASP A 90 -6.24 -14.59 9.89
C ASP A 90 -7.49 -14.84 9.03
N LYS A 91 -8.05 -13.79 8.41
CA LYS A 91 -9.27 -13.86 7.58
C LYS A 91 -9.15 -12.97 6.33
N PRO A 92 -8.58 -13.45 5.25
CA PRO A 92 -8.04 -14.79 4.96
C PRO A 92 -6.62 -15.06 5.47
N GLY A 93 -5.96 -14.11 6.10
CA GLY A 93 -4.66 -14.24 6.73
C GLY A 93 -3.48 -13.88 5.81
N ARG A 94 -2.31 -13.74 6.43
CA ARG A 94 -1.08 -13.21 5.82
C ARG A 94 -0.70 -13.85 4.49
N LYS A 95 -0.90 -15.16 4.34
CA LYS A 95 -0.50 -15.90 3.12
C LYS A 95 -1.27 -15.52 1.85
N HIS A 96 -2.39 -14.80 1.99
CA HIS A 96 -3.18 -14.32 0.85
C HIS A 96 -2.67 -13.01 0.26
N PHE A 97 -1.68 -12.41 0.90
CA PHE A 97 -1.09 -11.16 0.46
C PHE A 97 0.39 -11.35 0.14
N ASN A 98 0.83 -10.76 -0.95
CA ASN A 98 2.25 -10.73 -1.31
C ASN A 98 2.97 -9.54 -0.69
N ILE A 99 2.26 -8.55 -0.18
CA ILE A 99 2.82 -7.32 0.38
C ILE A 99 2.13 -7.05 1.71
N HIS A 100 2.93 -6.71 2.74
CA HIS A 100 2.41 -6.41 4.06
C HIS A 100 2.89 -5.04 4.50
N ASN A 101 1.95 -4.21 4.95
CA ASN A 101 2.29 -2.94 5.57
C ASN A 101 2.92 -3.18 6.95
N VAL A 102 4.08 -2.57 7.17
CA VAL A 102 4.75 -2.60 8.48
C VAL A 102 4.35 -1.40 9.30
N VAL A 103 4.36 -0.21 8.68
CA VAL A 103 3.98 1.06 9.33
C VAL A 103 3.15 1.88 8.35
N GLY A 104 2.11 2.54 8.85
CA GLY A 104 1.37 3.53 8.09
C GLY A 104 1.43 4.90 8.75
N LEU A 105 1.48 5.94 7.92
CA LEU A 105 1.48 7.33 8.35
C LEU A 105 0.49 8.14 7.52
N THR A 106 0.00 9.23 8.10
CA THR A 106 -0.70 10.29 7.37
C THR A 106 0.02 11.61 7.59
N ILE A 107 0.27 12.33 6.50
CA ILE A 107 0.97 13.61 6.49
C ILE A 107 0.03 14.68 5.89
N TYR A 108 -0.10 15.81 6.57
CA TYR A 108 -1.03 16.87 6.19
C TYR A 108 -0.56 18.25 6.68
N GLN A 109 -1.18 19.31 6.16
CA GLN A 109 -1.01 20.63 6.71
C GLN A 109 -1.90 20.79 7.96
N GLY A 110 -1.31 20.89 9.14
CA GLY A 110 -2.04 21.05 10.40
C GLY A 110 -2.75 22.39 10.53
N LYS A 111 -3.94 22.42 11.15
CA LYS A 111 -4.70 23.66 11.43
C LYS A 111 -3.91 24.67 12.25
N HIS A 112 -3.04 24.19 13.12
CA HIS A 112 -2.24 25.02 14.02
C HIS A 112 -0.83 25.32 13.49
N ASN A 113 -0.57 25.04 12.19
CA ASN A 113 0.72 25.25 11.51
C ASN A 113 1.93 24.54 12.19
N GLN A 114 1.67 23.53 13.03
CA GLN A 114 2.74 22.72 13.62
C GLN A 114 3.39 21.85 12.53
N GLY A 115 4.70 21.65 12.66
CA GLY A 115 5.44 20.59 11.99
C GLY A 115 5.71 19.44 12.94
N GLY A 116 5.91 18.23 12.39
CA GLY A 116 6.20 17.03 13.16
C GLY A 116 4.97 16.27 13.63
N TYR A 117 5.18 15.40 14.63
CA TYR A 117 4.12 14.50 15.12
C TYR A 117 2.98 15.30 15.78
N ASP A 118 1.75 15.04 15.35
CA ASP A 118 0.57 15.73 15.87
C ASP A 118 -0.15 14.89 16.92
N GLU A 119 0.11 15.19 18.19
CA GLU A 119 -0.54 14.54 19.33
C GLU A 119 -2.08 14.69 19.34
N ARG A 120 -2.62 15.76 18.72
CA ARG A 120 -4.07 15.98 18.61
C ARG A 120 -4.75 14.97 17.70
N ALA A 121 -3.96 14.32 16.84
CA ALA A 121 -4.47 13.27 15.96
C ALA A 121 -4.66 11.93 16.67
N ARG A 122 -4.26 11.77 17.93
CA ARG A 122 -4.33 10.51 18.68
C ARG A 122 -5.74 9.93 18.71
N ASP A 123 -6.74 10.77 18.92
CA ASP A 123 -8.13 10.36 19.12
C ASP A 123 -8.99 10.46 17.86
N LEU A 124 -8.36 10.57 16.68
CA LEU A 124 -9.09 10.57 15.41
C LEU A 124 -9.87 9.26 15.21
N ASN A 125 -11.07 9.40 14.71
CA ASN A 125 -11.98 8.30 14.37
C ASN A 125 -12.51 8.43 12.93
N ASN A 126 -13.27 7.44 12.48
CA ASN A 126 -13.82 7.43 11.12
C ASN A 126 -14.94 8.47 10.87
N ILE A 127 -15.60 8.95 11.91
CA ILE A 127 -16.71 9.90 11.78
C ILE A 127 -16.18 11.30 11.43
N GLN A 128 -15.16 11.72 12.17
CA GLN A 128 -14.58 13.06 12.01
C GLN A 128 -13.44 13.07 10.97
N GLY A 129 -12.84 11.90 10.70
CA GLY A 129 -11.68 11.82 9.84
C GLY A 129 -10.57 12.77 10.32
N TYR A 130 -9.96 13.48 9.38
CA TYR A 130 -8.89 14.45 9.66
C TYR A 130 -9.40 15.88 9.87
N SER A 131 -10.72 16.09 9.79
CA SER A 131 -11.31 17.45 9.81
C SER A 131 -10.97 18.26 11.06
N ASN A 132 -10.73 17.61 12.21
CA ASN A 132 -10.37 18.31 13.44
C ASN A 132 -8.93 18.82 13.49
N VAL A 133 -8.01 18.21 12.75
CA VAL A 133 -6.56 18.47 12.83
C VAL A 133 -5.96 19.06 11.56
N ALA A 134 -6.48 18.68 10.38
CA ALA A 134 -5.95 19.09 9.09
C ALA A 134 -6.67 20.30 8.48
N LYS A 135 -5.95 21.10 7.71
CA LYS A 135 -6.51 22.09 6.78
C LYS A 135 -7.05 21.34 5.58
N MET A 136 -8.39 21.23 5.50
CA MET A 136 -9.05 20.40 4.48
C MET A 136 -8.92 20.94 3.05
N ASP A 137 -8.62 22.24 2.90
CA ASP A 137 -8.28 22.87 1.62
C ASP A 137 -6.88 22.51 1.10
N LYS A 138 -6.13 21.72 1.86
CA LYS A 138 -4.78 21.23 1.51
C LYS A 138 -4.78 19.71 1.34
N PRO A 139 -3.84 19.16 0.55
CA PRO A 139 -3.70 17.71 0.38
C PRO A 139 -3.43 16.99 1.70
N ILE A 140 -4.05 15.83 1.86
CA ILE A 140 -3.76 14.86 2.91
C ILE A 140 -3.18 13.63 2.21
N THR A 141 -2.03 13.12 2.67
CA THR A 141 -1.37 11.98 2.05
C THR A 141 -1.19 10.85 3.06
N LYS A 142 -1.69 9.66 2.72
CA LYS A 142 -1.41 8.44 3.47
C LYS A 142 -0.22 7.73 2.84
N TYR A 143 0.67 7.23 3.70
CA TYR A 143 1.84 6.46 3.34
C TYR A 143 1.78 5.08 3.97
N LEU A 144 2.16 4.05 3.21
CA LEU A 144 2.29 2.67 3.67
C LEU A 144 3.74 2.22 3.44
N PHE A 145 4.41 1.85 4.50
CA PHE A 145 5.80 1.39 4.50
C PHE A 145 5.80 -0.13 4.56
N ALA A 146 6.08 -0.77 3.44
CA ALA A 146 5.86 -2.19 3.26
C ALA A 146 7.12 -3.05 3.42
N ASP A 147 6.92 -4.34 3.74
CA ASP A 147 7.98 -5.34 3.95
C ASP A 147 8.80 -5.64 2.69
N ASN A 148 8.30 -5.31 1.51
CA ASN A 148 9.02 -5.40 0.24
C ASN A 148 10.00 -4.24 0.00
N GLY A 149 10.17 -3.35 0.97
CA GLY A 149 11.08 -2.20 0.91
C GLY A 149 10.56 -1.01 0.13
N LYS A 150 9.33 -1.05 -0.35
CA LYS A 150 8.69 0.07 -1.02
C LYS A 150 7.85 0.89 -0.04
N VAL A 151 7.72 2.17 -0.34
CA VAL A 151 6.75 3.06 0.29
C VAL A 151 5.66 3.31 -0.75
N TYR A 152 4.41 3.13 -0.35
CA TYR A 152 3.25 3.46 -1.18
C TYR A 152 2.56 4.68 -0.64
N GLU A 153 1.96 5.49 -1.53
CA GLU A 153 1.26 6.69 -1.14
C GLU A 153 -0.07 6.84 -1.88
N TYR A 154 -1.03 7.45 -1.21
CA TYR A 154 -2.22 8.02 -1.83
C TYR A 154 -2.46 9.43 -1.31
N GLN A 155 -2.51 10.39 -2.23
CA GLN A 155 -2.79 11.78 -1.91
C GLN A 155 -4.24 12.12 -2.22
N PHE A 156 -4.98 12.44 -1.17
CA PHE A 156 -6.35 12.90 -1.28
C PHE A 156 -6.41 14.33 -1.81
N LYS A 157 -7.43 14.58 -2.65
CA LYS A 157 -7.67 15.92 -3.18
C LYS A 157 -8.09 16.87 -2.05
N PRO A 158 -7.77 18.16 -2.16
CA PRO A 158 -8.32 19.17 -1.27
C PRO A 158 -9.86 19.08 -1.21
N ASN A 159 -10.41 19.29 -0.02
CA ASN A 159 -11.85 19.22 0.27
C ASN A 159 -12.53 17.86 0.00
N SER A 160 -11.77 16.76 -0.06
CA SER A 160 -12.34 15.42 -0.20
C SER A 160 -12.74 14.75 1.11
N GLU A 161 -12.40 15.35 2.24
CA GLU A 161 -12.74 14.93 3.62
C GLU A 161 -12.50 13.43 3.91
N PRO A 162 -11.27 12.91 3.71
CA PRO A 162 -11.01 11.51 3.94
C PRO A 162 -11.14 11.14 5.42
N SER A 163 -11.73 9.97 5.67
CA SER A 163 -11.71 9.34 6.99
C SER A 163 -10.46 8.46 7.17
N LEU A 164 -10.30 7.85 8.35
CA LEU A 164 -9.24 6.88 8.58
C LEU A 164 -9.38 5.64 7.69
N SER A 165 -10.60 5.20 7.40
CA SER A 165 -10.86 4.04 6.54
C SER A 165 -10.82 4.34 5.04
N THR A 166 -10.84 5.62 4.62
CA THR A 166 -10.79 5.96 3.19
C THR A 166 -9.49 5.45 2.54
N GLY A 167 -9.62 4.72 1.44
CA GLY A 167 -8.51 4.05 0.73
C GLY A 167 -8.27 2.61 1.18
N PHE A 168 -9.06 2.11 2.13
CA PHE A 168 -8.96 0.75 2.65
C PHE A 168 -10.29 0.03 2.59
N ALA A 169 -10.23 -1.29 2.58
CA ALA A 169 -11.38 -2.17 2.79
C ALA A 169 -10.99 -3.31 3.73
N THR A 170 -11.97 -4.10 4.13
CA THR A 170 -11.77 -5.32 4.91
C THR A 170 -12.14 -6.50 4.04
N LYS A 171 -11.33 -7.55 4.03
CA LYS A 171 -11.67 -8.82 3.37
C LYS A 171 -12.85 -9.47 4.11
N ASP A 172 -13.68 -10.20 3.37
CA ASP A 172 -14.56 -11.19 3.97
C ASP A 172 -13.76 -12.40 4.46
N TYR A 173 -14.44 -13.35 5.09
CA TYR A 173 -13.81 -14.55 5.64
C TYR A 173 -12.92 -15.32 4.66
N ASN A 174 -13.30 -15.39 3.39
CA ASN A 174 -12.59 -16.14 2.35
C ASN A 174 -11.92 -15.24 1.29
N GLY A 175 -12.03 -13.92 1.43
CA GLY A 175 -11.43 -12.94 0.51
C GLY A 175 -12.09 -12.85 -0.85
N LYS A 176 -13.31 -13.37 -1.02
CA LYS A 176 -13.98 -13.51 -2.34
C LYS A 176 -15.11 -12.51 -2.59
N ASP A 177 -15.57 -11.76 -1.58
CA ASP A 177 -16.63 -10.78 -1.80
C ASP A 177 -16.11 -9.63 -2.68
N PRO A 178 -16.65 -9.46 -3.90
CA PRO A 178 -16.19 -8.43 -4.83
C PRO A 178 -16.63 -7.02 -4.40
N ASN A 179 -17.54 -6.88 -3.44
CA ASN A 179 -18.06 -5.61 -2.96
C ASN A 179 -17.17 -4.99 -1.86
N LEU A 180 -16.35 -5.81 -1.20
CA LEU A 180 -15.42 -5.37 -0.18
C LEU A 180 -14.08 -4.94 -0.80
N LYS A 181 -14.09 -3.82 -1.54
CA LYS A 181 -12.89 -3.30 -2.23
C LYS A 181 -12.55 -1.89 -1.75
N PRO A 182 -11.24 -1.59 -1.60
CA PRO A 182 -10.78 -0.22 -1.43
C PRO A 182 -11.25 0.65 -2.60
N ASN A 183 -11.69 1.87 -2.29
CA ASN A 183 -12.15 2.85 -3.28
C ASN A 183 -11.01 3.67 -3.90
N GLU A 184 -9.79 3.52 -3.37
CA GLU A 184 -8.62 4.26 -3.81
C GLU A 184 -7.46 3.31 -4.07
N LYS A 185 -6.57 3.68 -5.00
CA LYS A 185 -5.39 2.89 -5.36
C LYS A 185 -4.12 3.63 -4.99
N PHE A 186 -3.31 3.01 -4.14
CA PHE A 186 -1.99 3.52 -3.78
C PHE A 186 -1.00 3.32 -4.91
N THR A 187 -0.07 4.26 -5.08
CA THR A 187 1.03 4.17 -6.02
C THR A 187 2.36 4.12 -5.27
N VAL A 188 3.42 3.64 -5.92
CA VAL A 188 4.76 3.71 -5.33
C VAL A 188 5.11 5.18 -5.11
N SER A 189 5.51 5.50 -3.89
CA SER A 189 5.77 6.89 -3.48
C SER A 189 6.92 7.51 -4.28
N LYS A 190 6.73 8.76 -4.68
CA LYS A 190 7.76 9.60 -5.30
C LYS A 190 8.61 10.37 -4.28
N ASP A 191 8.27 10.29 -2.99
CA ASP A 191 9.04 10.93 -1.93
C ASP A 191 10.39 10.24 -1.74
N LYS A 192 11.44 10.88 -2.23
CA LYS A 192 12.80 10.32 -2.20
C LYS A 192 13.37 10.22 -0.78
N ILE A 193 12.96 11.10 0.12
CA ILE A 193 13.44 11.14 1.51
C ILE A 193 12.85 9.94 2.26
N LEU A 194 11.53 9.79 2.26
CA LEU A 194 10.86 8.69 2.94
C LEU A 194 11.26 7.33 2.37
N ASN A 195 11.36 7.20 1.04
CA ASN A 195 11.85 5.97 0.40
C ASN A 195 13.27 5.59 0.82
N LYS A 196 14.19 6.57 0.87
CA LYS A 196 15.58 6.34 1.29
C LYS A 196 15.63 5.91 2.77
N LYS A 197 14.93 6.63 3.64
CA LYS A 197 14.90 6.36 5.08
C LYS A 197 14.30 4.98 5.36
N TRP A 198 13.22 4.59 4.68
CA TRP A 198 12.62 3.27 4.82
C TRP A 198 13.57 2.14 4.42
N LYS A 199 14.22 2.25 3.27
CA LYS A 199 15.22 1.27 2.81
C LYS A 199 16.37 1.12 3.79
N MET A 200 16.83 2.22 4.38
CA MET A 200 17.90 2.20 5.38
C MET A 200 17.45 1.46 6.64
N LEU A 201 16.26 1.78 7.18
CA LEU A 201 15.71 1.10 8.36
C LEU A 201 15.57 -0.40 8.12
N LEU A 202 14.96 -0.80 7.00
CA LEU A 202 14.78 -2.22 6.69
C LEU A 202 16.10 -2.97 6.49
N SER A 203 17.17 -2.29 6.09
CA SER A 203 18.48 -2.94 5.92
C SER A 203 19.11 -3.41 7.22
N GLU A 204 18.66 -2.90 8.36
CA GLU A 204 19.12 -3.31 9.70
C GLU A 204 18.54 -4.68 10.12
N TYR A 205 17.52 -5.19 9.41
CA TYR A 205 16.78 -6.42 9.72
C TYR A 205 16.94 -7.53 8.65
N LYS A 206 18.03 -7.49 7.91
CA LYS A 206 18.34 -8.47 6.85
C LYS A 206 19.23 -9.59 7.35
#